data_c2909c874427821991a6bec4c9972ea8
#
_entry.id   c2909c874427821991a6bec4c9972ea8
#
_cell.length_a   1.000
_cell.length_b   1.000
_cell.length_c   1.000
_cell.angle_alpha   90.00
_cell.angle_beta   90.00
_cell.angle_gamma   90.00
#
_symmetry.space_group_name_H-M   'P 1'
#
loop_
_entity.id
_entity.type
_entity.pdbx_description
1 polymer ?
#
loop_
_entity_poly.entity_id
_entity_poly.type
_entity_poly.pdbx_seq_one_letter_code
_entity_poly.pdbx_strand_id
1 'polypeptide(L)'
;VSTFHSACVRLLRQEIERLGYSSTFSIYDSADSQKLISRVMETLNLDSKRYPARQFQSLISNAKNELQTPYQYLSAAQNQFETIVADVYTMYEKRLQQANALDFDDLIMKTVQVLQQFPETKARFRSRFRHILVDEYQDTNHAQYMLVKELTGTEGDGFPIAELCVVGDADQSIYGFRGATIRNILQFEVDYPNAATVLLEQNYRSTQNILN
;
A
#
# COMPACT_ATOMS: atom_id res chain seq x y z
N VAL A 1 -5.41 -9.57 15.46
CA VAL A 1 -4.47 -9.97 14.40
C VAL A 1 -5.20 -9.95 13.06
N SER A 2 -4.58 -9.40 12.01
CA SER A 2 -5.16 -9.35 10.65
C SER A 2 -4.09 -8.99 9.64
N THR A 3 -4.34 -9.24 8.35
CA THR A 3 -3.50 -8.72 7.27
C THR A 3 -3.67 -7.20 7.14
N PHE A 4 -2.72 -6.51 6.51
CA PHE A 4 -2.82 -5.08 6.20
C PHE A 4 -4.13 -4.75 5.49
N HIS A 5 -4.46 -5.47 4.43
CA HIS A 5 -5.69 -5.25 3.67
C HIS A 5 -6.95 -5.40 4.51
N SER A 6 -7.03 -6.44 5.35
CA SER A 6 -8.19 -6.64 6.23
C SER A 6 -8.34 -5.54 7.29
N ALA A 7 -7.23 -5.01 7.80
CA ALA A 7 -7.24 -3.84 8.68
C ALA A 7 -7.74 -2.59 7.93
N CYS A 8 -7.21 -2.33 6.75
CA CYS A 8 -7.60 -1.20 5.90
C CYS A 8 -9.09 -1.24 5.53
N VAL A 9 -9.63 -2.39 5.15
CA VAL A 9 -11.08 -2.52 4.88
C VAL A 9 -11.91 -2.07 6.08
N ARG A 10 -11.55 -2.50 7.31
CA ARG A 10 -12.30 -2.09 8.50
C ARG A 10 -12.20 -0.59 8.79
N LEU A 11 -11.06 0.04 8.51
CA LEU A 11 -10.87 1.48 8.64
C LEU A 11 -11.67 2.22 7.57
N LEU A 12 -11.56 1.80 6.31
CA LEU A 12 -12.25 2.43 5.18
C LEU A 12 -13.78 2.31 5.30
N ARG A 13 -14.32 1.20 5.78
CA ARG A 13 -15.78 1.08 6.03
C ARG A 13 -16.31 2.15 7.00
N GLN A 14 -15.47 2.75 7.83
CA GLN A 14 -15.86 3.80 8.77
C GLN A 14 -15.62 5.21 8.21
N GLU A 15 -14.65 5.39 7.30
CA GLU A 15 -14.11 6.72 6.97
C GLU A 15 -14.14 7.08 5.48
N ILE A 16 -14.36 6.13 4.59
CA ILE A 16 -14.15 6.34 3.14
C ILE A 16 -15.14 7.35 2.53
N GLU A 17 -16.25 7.62 3.19
CA GLU A 17 -17.21 8.64 2.75
C GLU A 17 -16.56 10.02 2.64
N ARG A 18 -15.50 10.28 3.41
CA ARG A 18 -14.70 11.49 3.32
C ARG A 18 -13.96 11.64 1.99
N LEU A 19 -13.72 10.52 1.29
CA LEU A 19 -13.11 10.50 -0.05
C LEU A 19 -14.15 10.41 -1.19
N GLY A 20 -15.45 10.53 -0.87
CA GLY A 20 -16.53 10.53 -1.85
C GLY A 20 -16.97 9.14 -2.32
N TYR A 21 -16.65 8.08 -1.57
CA TYR A 21 -17.16 6.73 -1.78
C TYR A 21 -18.26 6.42 -0.76
N SER A 22 -19.12 5.44 -1.05
CA SER A 22 -20.01 4.87 -0.05
C SER A 22 -19.27 3.81 0.79
N SER A 23 -19.62 3.70 2.07
CA SER A 23 -19.09 2.68 2.97
C SER A 23 -19.38 1.23 2.54
N THR A 24 -20.32 1.03 1.62
CA THR A 24 -20.69 -0.27 1.01
C THR A 24 -19.88 -0.59 -0.24
N PHE A 25 -18.71 0.01 -0.45
CA PHE A 25 -17.87 -0.19 -1.64
C PHE A 25 -17.59 -1.67 -1.92
N SER A 26 -17.48 -2.01 -3.20
CA SER A 26 -17.05 -3.32 -3.68
C SER A 26 -15.52 -3.39 -3.73
N ILE A 27 -14.96 -4.59 -3.59
CA ILE A 27 -13.53 -4.83 -3.74
C ILE A 27 -13.33 -5.64 -5.02
N TYR A 28 -12.62 -5.05 -5.98
CA TYR A 28 -12.28 -5.70 -7.23
C TYR A 28 -11.03 -6.58 -7.04
N ASP A 29 -11.10 -7.80 -7.50
CA ASP A 29 -9.94 -8.68 -7.56
C ASP A 29 -9.06 -8.37 -8.79
N SER A 30 -8.00 -9.14 -8.98
CA SER A 30 -7.08 -8.96 -10.10
C SER A 30 -7.76 -9.15 -11.47
N ALA A 31 -8.75 -10.05 -11.57
CA ALA A 31 -9.47 -10.29 -12.81
C ALA A 31 -10.45 -9.16 -13.12
N ASP A 32 -11.16 -8.66 -12.12
CA ASP A 32 -12.07 -7.52 -12.25
C ASP A 32 -11.29 -6.26 -12.65
N SER A 33 -10.16 -6.00 -12.00
CA SER A 33 -9.26 -4.88 -12.30
C SER A 33 -8.75 -4.95 -13.73
N GLN A 34 -8.26 -6.11 -14.18
CA GLN A 34 -7.78 -6.31 -15.54
C GLN A 34 -8.89 -6.09 -16.58
N LYS A 35 -10.10 -6.59 -16.31
CA LYS A 35 -11.27 -6.40 -17.18
C LYS A 35 -11.67 -4.92 -17.28
N LEU A 36 -11.63 -4.20 -16.15
CA LEU A 36 -11.91 -2.76 -16.15
C LEU A 36 -10.85 -1.99 -16.94
N ILE A 37 -9.56 -2.30 -16.76
CA ILE A 37 -8.46 -1.70 -17.53
C ILE A 37 -8.63 -1.96 -19.03
N SER A 38 -8.98 -3.18 -19.43
CA SER A 38 -9.25 -3.50 -20.84
C SER A 38 -10.34 -2.60 -21.45
N ARG A 39 -11.44 -2.39 -20.73
CA ARG A 39 -12.52 -1.49 -21.14
C ARG A 39 -12.09 -0.01 -21.20
N VAL A 40 -11.23 0.41 -20.29
CA VAL A 40 -10.64 1.76 -20.31
C VAL A 40 -9.78 1.93 -21.56
N MET A 41 -8.94 0.95 -21.86
CA MET A 41 -8.08 0.95 -23.06
C MET A 41 -8.90 1.00 -24.37
N GLU A 42 -10.00 0.23 -24.45
CA GLU A 42 -10.94 0.32 -25.57
C GLU A 42 -11.53 1.73 -25.72
N THR A 43 -11.92 2.36 -24.59
CA THR A 43 -12.44 3.73 -24.58
C THR A 43 -11.41 4.75 -25.06
N LEU A 44 -10.14 4.52 -24.79
CA LEU A 44 -9.01 5.35 -25.23
C LEU A 44 -8.47 4.98 -26.63
N ASN A 45 -9.15 4.04 -27.34
CA ASN A 45 -8.74 3.53 -28.65
C ASN A 45 -7.28 2.98 -28.66
N LEU A 46 -6.85 2.34 -27.58
CA LEU A 46 -5.54 1.69 -27.50
C LEU A 46 -5.59 0.28 -28.09
N ASP A 47 -4.63 -0.02 -28.94
CA ASP A 47 -4.51 -1.35 -29.56
C ASP A 47 -4.04 -2.38 -28.50
N SER A 48 -4.91 -3.33 -28.15
CA SER A 48 -4.65 -4.40 -27.17
C SER A 48 -3.55 -5.38 -27.58
N LYS A 49 -3.23 -5.47 -28.87
CA LYS A 49 -2.09 -6.29 -29.36
C LYS A 49 -0.76 -5.62 -29.07
N ARG A 50 -0.72 -4.28 -29.16
CA ARG A 50 0.48 -3.49 -28.87
C ARG A 50 0.65 -3.24 -27.38
N TYR A 51 -0.45 -3.13 -26.65
CA TYR A 51 -0.51 -2.73 -25.24
C TYR A 51 -1.33 -3.76 -24.43
N PRO A 52 -0.71 -4.80 -23.86
CA PRO A 52 -1.42 -5.77 -23.02
C PRO A 52 -1.98 -5.14 -21.74
N ALA A 53 -3.26 -5.36 -21.44
CA ALA A 53 -3.91 -4.79 -20.23
C ALA A 53 -3.20 -5.17 -18.92
N ARG A 54 -2.61 -6.37 -18.85
CA ARG A 54 -1.82 -6.83 -17.70
C ARG A 54 -0.58 -5.96 -17.43
N GLN A 55 0.02 -5.37 -18.47
CA GLN A 55 1.14 -4.46 -18.31
C GLN A 55 0.69 -3.17 -17.62
N PHE A 56 -0.43 -2.59 -18.04
CA PHE A 56 -1.02 -1.41 -17.38
C PHE A 56 -1.41 -1.71 -15.94
N GLN A 57 -2.04 -2.87 -15.70
CA GLN A 57 -2.37 -3.30 -14.35
C GLN A 57 -1.14 -3.32 -13.43
N SER A 58 -0.03 -3.91 -13.90
CA SER A 58 1.21 -3.97 -13.10
C SER A 58 1.79 -2.58 -12.86
N LEU A 59 1.79 -1.69 -13.85
CA LEU A 59 2.32 -0.33 -13.70
C LEU A 59 1.46 0.52 -12.76
N ILE A 60 0.12 0.41 -12.86
CA ILE A 60 -0.82 1.09 -11.95
C ILE A 60 -0.67 0.55 -10.53
N SER A 61 -0.56 -0.77 -10.35
CA SER A 61 -0.32 -1.39 -9.05
C SER A 61 0.98 -0.89 -8.43
N ASN A 62 2.07 -0.84 -9.20
CA ASN A 62 3.34 -0.29 -8.71
C ASN A 62 3.20 1.18 -8.30
N ALA A 63 2.52 2.00 -9.10
CA ALA A 63 2.28 3.40 -8.77
C ALA A 63 1.48 3.55 -7.46
N LYS A 64 0.42 2.75 -7.27
CA LYS A 64 -0.36 2.74 -6.02
C LYS A 64 0.46 2.28 -4.82
N ASN A 65 1.31 1.27 -4.98
CA ASN A 65 2.22 0.79 -3.94
C ASN A 65 3.28 1.84 -3.54
N GLU A 66 3.63 2.76 -4.46
CA GLU A 66 4.46 3.94 -4.20
C GLU A 66 3.62 5.18 -3.80
N LEU A 67 2.31 5.02 -3.53
CA LEU A 67 1.37 6.09 -3.18
C LEU A 67 1.28 7.20 -4.23
N GLN A 68 1.64 6.92 -5.48
CA GLN A 68 1.55 7.88 -6.58
C GLN A 68 0.12 7.97 -7.11
N THR A 69 -0.47 9.14 -7.05
CA THR A 69 -1.74 9.44 -7.72
C THR A 69 -1.56 9.49 -9.23
N PRO A 70 -2.64 9.37 -10.04
CA PRO A 70 -2.54 9.54 -11.50
C PRO A 70 -1.87 10.85 -11.91
N TYR A 71 -2.14 11.93 -11.19
CA TYR A 71 -1.52 13.24 -11.44
C TYR A 71 -0.01 13.23 -11.17
N GLN A 72 0.42 12.65 -10.06
CA GLN A 72 1.85 12.53 -9.73
C GLN A 72 2.58 11.63 -10.72
N TYR A 73 1.95 10.53 -11.15
CA TYR A 73 2.49 9.64 -12.17
C TYR A 73 2.66 10.38 -13.51
N LEU A 74 1.66 11.15 -13.94
CA LEU A 74 1.74 11.98 -15.15
C LEU A 74 2.85 13.03 -15.05
N SER A 75 2.97 13.68 -13.90
CA SER A 75 3.99 14.71 -13.68
C SER A 75 5.43 14.17 -13.72
N ALA A 76 5.60 12.87 -13.39
CA ALA A 76 6.88 12.18 -13.43
C ALA A 76 7.17 11.50 -14.78
N ALA A 77 6.19 11.44 -15.70
CA ALA A 77 6.31 10.76 -16.98
C ALA A 77 7.41 11.37 -17.87
N GLN A 78 8.31 10.53 -18.34
CA GLN A 78 9.47 10.93 -19.14
C GLN A 78 9.33 10.62 -20.64
N ASN A 79 8.30 9.83 -21.01
CA ASN A 79 8.07 9.41 -22.39
C ASN A 79 6.58 9.25 -22.68
N GLN A 80 6.26 9.11 -23.98
CA GLN A 80 4.88 8.99 -24.45
C GLN A 80 4.15 7.76 -23.88
N PHE A 81 4.84 6.64 -23.66
CA PHE A 81 4.21 5.44 -23.10
C PHE A 81 3.77 5.70 -21.65
N GLU A 82 4.59 6.31 -20.83
CA GLU A 82 4.22 6.67 -19.45
C GLU A 82 3.05 7.67 -19.41
N THR A 83 2.97 8.59 -20.36
CA THR A 83 1.79 9.48 -20.51
C THR A 83 0.53 8.66 -20.80
N ILE A 84 0.60 7.67 -21.71
CA ILE A 84 -0.53 6.76 -21.98
C ILE A 84 -0.92 5.98 -20.72
N VAL A 85 0.05 5.50 -19.94
CA VAL A 85 -0.23 4.82 -18.67
C VAL A 85 -0.95 5.75 -17.70
N ALA A 86 -0.54 7.01 -17.60
CA ALA A 86 -1.19 8.01 -16.75
C ALA A 86 -2.64 8.27 -17.17
N ASP A 87 -2.93 8.33 -18.47
CA ASP A 87 -4.28 8.49 -19.02
C ASP A 87 -5.16 7.29 -18.66
N VAL A 88 -4.64 6.07 -18.85
CA VAL A 88 -5.33 4.83 -18.45
C VAL A 88 -5.57 4.81 -16.95
N TYR A 89 -4.58 5.15 -16.14
CA TYR A 89 -4.68 5.19 -14.68
C TYR A 89 -5.75 6.21 -14.24
N THR A 90 -5.74 7.41 -14.82
CA THR A 90 -6.75 8.45 -14.51
C THR A 90 -8.16 7.97 -14.79
N MET A 91 -8.38 7.36 -15.96
CA MET A 91 -9.70 6.85 -16.33
C MET A 91 -10.09 5.62 -15.51
N TYR A 92 -9.16 4.75 -15.18
CA TYR A 92 -9.36 3.58 -14.31
C TYR A 92 -9.86 4.01 -12.91
N GLU A 93 -9.18 4.96 -12.25
CA GLU A 93 -9.60 5.51 -10.96
C GLU A 93 -11.01 6.12 -11.04
N LYS A 94 -11.29 6.88 -12.09
CA LYS A 94 -12.61 7.46 -12.31
C LYS A 94 -13.70 6.39 -12.43
N ARG A 95 -13.43 5.30 -13.14
CA ARG A 95 -14.37 4.19 -13.31
C ARG A 95 -14.57 3.39 -12.01
N LEU A 96 -13.52 3.17 -11.23
CA LEU A 96 -13.62 2.55 -9.90
C LEU A 96 -14.51 3.41 -8.99
N GLN A 97 -14.29 4.72 -8.95
CA GLN A 97 -15.10 5.63 -8.14
C GLN A 97 -16.58 5.64 -8.58
N GLN A 98 -16.86 5.69 -9.88
CA GLN A 98 -18.23 5.61 -10.42
C GLN A 98 -18.95 4.31 -10.06
N ALA A 99 -18.20 3.20 -9.98
CA ALA A 99 -18.71 1.90 -9.58
C ALA A 99 -18.78 1.72 -8.06
N ASN A 100 -18.40 2.71 -7.27
CA ASN A 100 -18.18 2.60 -5.83
C ASN A 100 -17.34 1.35 -5.49
N ALA A 101 -16.19 1.20 -6.16
CA ALA A 101 -15.31 0.06 -6.04
C ALA A 101 -13.87 0.51 -5.73
N LEU A 102 -13.14 -0.34 -5.05
CA LEU A 102 -11.70 -0.23 -4.79
C LEU A 102 -11.02 -1.50 -5.27
N ASP A 103 -9.80 -1.41 -5.80
CA ASP A 103 -8.96 -2.57 -5.97
C ASP A 103 -8.15 -2.89 -4.69
N PHE A 104 -7.32 -3.95 -4.72
CA PHE A 104 -6.54 -4.34 -3.54
C PHE A 104 -5.51 -3.28 -3.13
N ASP A 105 -4.86 -2.63 -4.09
CA ASP A 105 -3.87 -1.59 -3.80
C ASP A 105 -4.52 -0.33 -3.22
N ASP A 106 -5.74 0.00 -3.66
CA ASP A 106 -6.54 1.09 -3.12
C ASP A 106 -6.84 0.92 -1.63
N LEU A 107 -7.00 -0.30 -1.15
CA LEU A 107 -7.31 -0.53 0.26
C LEU A 107 -6.25 0.09 1.17
N ILE A 108 -4.98 -0.02 0.81
CA ILE A 108 -3.89 0.56 1.57
C ILE A 108 -3.72 2.04 1.21
N MET A 109 -3.65 2.37 -0.09
CA MET A 109 -3.43 3.74 -0.55
C MET A 109 -4.51 4.71 -0.03
N LYS A 110 -5.80 4.36 -0.13
CA LYS A 110 -6.90 5.19 0.36
C LYS A 110 -6.93 5.29 1.89
N THR A 111 -6.50 4.25 2.61
CA THR A 111 -6.36 4.34 4.07
C THR A 111 -5.27 5.33 4.45
N VAL A 112 -4.10 5.28 3.81
CA VAL A 112 -3.04 6.27 4.02
C VAL A 112 -3.56 7.67 3.68
N GLN A 113 -4.25 7.83 2.56
CA GLN A 113 -4.85 9.11 2.13
C GLN A 113 -5.81 9.67 3.19
N VAL A 114 -6.71 8.84 3.74
CA VAL A 114 -7.64 9.25 4.81
C VAL A 114 -6.87 9.72 6.05
N LEU A 115 -5.85 8.98 6.49
CA LEU A 115 -5.07 9.33 7.66
C LEU A 115 -4.26 10.62 7.45
N GLN A 116 -3.80 10.90 6.24
CA GLN A 116 -3.06 12.11 5.93
C GLN A 116 -3.95 13.34 5.78
N GLN A 117 -5.12 13.19 5.17
CA GLN A 117 -5.99 14.32 4.87
C GLN A 117 -6.93 14.71 6.02
N PHE A 118 -7.21 13.77 6.96
CA PHE A 118 -8.16 14.01 8.04
C PHE A 118 -7.51 13.80 9.43
N PRO A 119 -6.95 14.88 10.02
CA PRO A 119 -6.24 14.83 11.30
C PRO A 119 -7.05 14.24 12.46
N GLU A 120 -8.35 14.52 12.51
CA GLU A 120 -9.24 13.96 13.53
C GLU A 120 -9.43 12.44 13.41
N THR A 121 -9.44 11.93 12.19
CA THR A 121 -9.46 10.47 11.93
C THR A 121 -8.15 9.84 12.37
N LYS A 122 -7.02 10.45 12.02
CA LYS A 122 -5.68 10.03 12.47
C LYS A 122 -5.61 9.96 14.00
N ALA A 123 -5.98 11.04 14.68
CA ALA A 123 -5.96 11.12 16.14
C ALA A 123 -6.80 10.01 16.80
N ARG A 124 -7.99 9.74 16.26
CA ARG A 124 -8.88 8.71 16.76
C ARG A 124 -8.29 7.31 16.61
N PHE A 125 -7.70 6.99 15.45
CA PHE A 125 -7.10 5.67 15.26
C PHE A 125 -5.83 5.48 16.06
N ARG A 126 -4.98 6.48 16.20
CA ARG A 126 -3.79 6.43 17.07
C ARG A 126 -4.16 6.25 18.54
N SER A 127 -5.20 6.91 19.01
CA SER A 127 -5.70 6.70 20.38
C SER A 127 -6.22 5.29 20.61
N ARG A 128 -6.73 4.63 19.56
CA ARG A 128 -7.24 3.26 19.63
C ARG A 128 -6.14 2.22 19.50
N PHE A 129 -5.14 2.44 18.65
CA PHE A 129 -4.04 1.51 18.41
C PHE A 129 -2.81 1.94 19.20
N ARG A 130 -2.80 1.59 20.49
CA ARG A 130 -1.70 1.93 21.40
C ARG A 130 -0.44 1.11 21.19
N HIS A 131 -0.59 -0.12 20.67
CA HIS A 131 0.49 -1.05 20.35
C HIS A 131 0.26 -1.59 18.94
N ILE A 132 1.28 -1.49 18.10
CA ILE A 132 1.27 -1.96 16.72
C ILE A 132 2.40 -2.97 16.58
N LEU A 133 2.06 -4.19 16.18
CA LEU A 133 3.03 -5.25 15.90
C LEU A 133 2.93 -5.60 14.41
N VAL A 134 4.06 -5.56 13.73
CA VAL A 134 4.17 -5.90 12.31
C VAL A 134 5.13 -7.07 12.17
N ASP A 135 4.63 -8.16 11.60
CA ASP A 135 5.40 -9.35 11.26
C ASP A 135 5.84 -9.31 9.81
N GLU A 136 6.91 -10.03 9.47
CA GLU A 136 7.50 -10.10 8.12
C GLU A 136 7.77 -8.72 7.51
N TYR A 137 8.33 -7.82 8.33
CA TYR A 137 8.50 -6.40 7.96
C TYR A 137 9.36 -6.21 6.71
N GLN A 138 10.28 -7.12 6.40
CA GLN A 138 11.10 -7.11 5.19
C GLN A 138 10.27 -7.21 3.90
N ASP A 139 9.06 -7.77 3.97
CA ASP A 139 8.18 -7.97 2.82
C ASP A 139 7.18 -6.81 2.62
N THR A 140 7.31 -5.73 3.39
CA THR A 140 6.47 -4.56 3.25
C THR A 140 6.86 -3.70 2.05
N ASN A 141 5.85 -3.16 1.34
CA ASN A 141 6.04 -2.14 0.32
C ASN A 141 5.93 -0.72 0.92
N HIS A 142 6.18 0.31 0.10
CA HIS A 142 6.16 1.69 0.55
C HIS A 142 4.79 2.11 1.12
N ALA A 143 3.69 1.72 0.51
CA ALA A 143 2.36 2.06 1.01
C ALA A 143 2.07 1.45 2.39
N GLN A 144 2.47 0.20 2.62
CA GLN A 144 2.37 -0.47 3.92
C GLN A 144 3.25 0.19 4.98
N TYR A 145 4.49 0.52 4.61
CA TYR A 145 5.40 1.30 5.47
C TYR A 145 4.78 2.62 5.90
N MET A 146 4.23 3.40 4.95
CA MET A 146 3.57 4.67 5.23
C MET A 146 2.32 4.49 6.09
N LEU A 147 1.53 3.44 5.87
CA LEU A 147 0.39 3.12 6.73
C LEU A 147 0.81 2.89 8.18
N VAL A 148 1.87 2.12 8.41
CA VAL A 148 2.41 1.88 9.76
C VAL A 148 2.86 3.21 10.37
N LYS A 149 3.62 4.01 9.63
CA LYS A 149 4.12 5.32 10.06
C LYS A 149 2.97 6.29 10.43
N GLU A 150 1.91 6.35 9.62
CA GLU A 150 0.73 7.19 9.92
C GLU A 150 -0.03 6.74 11.17
N LEU A 151 -0.08 5.44 11.43
CA LEU A 151 -0.74 4.89 12.61
C LEU A 151 0.13 4.96 13.87
N THR A 152 1.44 4.84 13.75
CA THR A 152 2.38 4.92 14.88
C THR A 152 2.58 6.36 15.33
N GLY A 153 2.92 7.23 14.39
CA GLY A 153 3.28 8.61 14.65
C GLY A 153 4.76 8.82 14.95
N THR A 154 5.11 10.07 15.13
CA THR A 154 6.47 10.53 15.50
C THR A 154 6.37 11.58 16.60
N GLU A 155 7.43 11.74 17.39
CA GLU A 155 7.50 12.79 18.40
C GLU A 155 7.31 14.18 17.78
N GLY A 156 6.47 14.98 18.40
CA GLY A 156 6.24 16.38 17.99
C GLY A 156 5.19 16.57 16.89
N ASP A 157 4.55 15.54 16.37
CA ASP A 157 3.50 15.66 15.35
C ASP A 157 2.13 16.08 15.91
N GLY A 158 2.02 16.25 17.24
CA GLY A 158 0.82 16.72 17.91
C GLY A 158 -0.27 15.68 18.14
N PHE A 159 -0.01 14.41 17.83
CA PHE A 159 -0.95 13.31 17.99
C PHE A 159 -0.42 12.25 18.97
N PRO A 160 -1.29 11.38 19.51
CA PRO A 160 -0.85 10.22 20.28
C PRO A 160 0.14 9.36 19.48
N ILE A 161 1.18 8.86 20.16
CA ILE A 161 2.16 7.94 19.60
C ILE A 161 1.80 6.53 20.05
N ALA A 162 1.84 5.58 19.13
CA ALA A 162 1.71 4.16 19.42
C ALA A 162 3.09 3.51 19.60
N GLU A 163 3.18 2.52 20.48
CA GLU A 163 4.36 1.66 20.56
C GLU A 163 4.42 0.74 19.33
N LEU A 164 5.53 0.75 18.62
CA LEU A 164 5.75 -0.07 17.42
C LEU A 164 6.76 -1.16 17.72
N CYS A 165 6.39 -2.40 17.39
CA CYS A 165 7.28 -3.54 17.34
C CYS A 165 7.22 -4.15 15.93
N VAL A 166 8.37 -4.27 15.28
CA VAL A 166 8.48 -4.94 13.98
C VAL A 166 9.34 -6.19 14.12
N VAL A 167 8.97 -7.24 13.41
CA VAL A 167 9.73 -8.48 13.32
C VAL A 167 10.01 -8.73 11.86
N GLY A 168 11.26 -9.01 11.52
CA GLY A 168 11.67 -9.26 10.14
C GLY A 168 13.05 -9.87 10.06
N ASP A 169 13.36 -10.41 8.90
CA ASP A 169 14.64 -11.01 8.57
C ASP A 169 15.06 -10.53 7.17
N ALA A 170 16.13 -9.75 7.12
CA ALA A 170 16.63 -9.18 5.87
C ALA A 170 17.04 -10.25 4.85
N ASP A 171 17.53 -11.40 5.32
CA ASP A 171 17.98 -12.51 4.46
C ASP A 171 16.79 -13.27 3.83
N GLN A 172 15.59 -13.14 4.39
CA GLN A 172 14.35 -13.72 3.85
C GLN A 172 13.58 -12.80 2.90
N SER A 173 14.09 -11.63 2.58
CA SER A 173 13.42 -10.68 1.67
C SER A 173 13.45 -11.20 0.22
N ILE A 174 12.46 -12.01 -0.15
CA ILE A 174 12.32 -12.61 -1.49
C ILE A 174 11.18 -11.99 -2.33
N TYR A 175 10.39 -11.07 -1.77
CA TYR A 175 9.23 -10.47 -2.42
C TYR A 175 9.51 -9.12 -3.11
N GLY A 176 10.74 -8.86 -3.52
CA GLY A 176 11.11 -7.66 -4.28
C GLY A 176 10.24 -7.43 -5.54
N PHE A 177 9.76 -8.51 -6.17
CA PHE A 177 8.85 -8.45 -7.32
C PHE A 177 7.44 -7.91 -6.99
N ARG A 178 7.07 -7.80 -5.71
CA ARG A 178 5.81 -7.19 -5.23
C ARG A 178 6.02 -5.80 -4.63
N GLY A 179 7.16 -5.17 -4.91
CA GLY A 179 7.50 -3.85 -4.37
C GLY A 179 8.02 -3.88 -2.93
N ALA A 180 8.22 -5.07 -2.34
CA ALA A 180 8.95 -5.18 -1.08
C ALA A 180 10.39 -4.68 -1.27
N THR A 181 10.87 -3.89 -0.35
CA THR A 181 12.21 -3.32 -0.44
C THR A 181 12.93 -3.42 0.90
N ILE A 182 14.16 -3.93 0.87
CA ILE A 182 15.09 -3.91 1.99
C ILE A 182 15.27 -2.48 2.54
N ARG A 183 14.99 -1.47 1.70
CA ARG A 183 14.99 -0.06 2.09
C ARG A 183 14.10 0.20 3.31
N ASN A 184 12.96 -0.50 3.45
CA ASN A 184 12.05 -0.29 4.58
C ASN A 184 12.68 -0.71 5.92
N ILE A 185 13.51 -1.76 5.95
CA ILE A 185 14.26 -2.14 7.17
C ILE A 185 15.33 -1.09 7.48
N LEU A 186 16.10 -0.67 6.47
CA LEU A 186 17.13 0.35 6.65
C LEU A 186 16.52 1.71 7.04
N GLN A 187 15.38 2.05 6.45
CA GLN A 187 14.66 3.28 6.77
C GLN A 187 14.08 3.23 8.18
N PHE A 188 13.72 2.06 8.68
CA PHE A 188 13.22 1.89 10.05
C PHE A 188 14.22 2.39 11.10
N GLU A 189 15.50 2.03 10.97
CA GLU A 189 16.54 2.48 11.90
C GLU A 189 16.75 4.01 11.86
N VAL A 190 16.54 4.62 10.67
CA VAL A 190 16.60 6.09 10.50
C VAL A 190 15.39 6.78 11.14
N ASP A 191 14.20 6.23 10.93
CA ASP A 191 12.96 6.82 11.44
C ASP A 191 12.74 6.58 12.96
N TYR A 192 13.33 5.49 13.49
CA TYR A 192 13.23 5.10 14.90
C TYR A 192 14.61 4.87 15.52
N PRO A 193 15.45 5.92 15.65
CA PRO A 193 16.85 5.76 16.07
C PRO A 193 16.99 5.26 17.52
N ASN A 194 15.93 5.35 18.32
CA ASN A 194 15.91 4.88 19.71
C ASN A 194 15.28 3.48 19.85
N ALA A 195 14.97 2.79 18.74
CA ALA A 195 14.41 1.44 18.78
C ALA A 195 15.41 0.45 19.39
N ALA A 196 14.95 -0.37 20.31
CA ALA A 196 15.74 -1.48 20.84
C ALA A 196 15.71 -2.63 19.84
N THR A 197 16.89 -3.08 19.42
CA THR A 197 17.05 -4.24 18.53
C THR A 197 17.34 -5.49 19.33
N VAL A 198 16.55 -6.55 19.12
CA VAL A 198 16.74 -7.87 19.73
C VAL A 198 16.98 -8.89 18.62
N LEU A 199 18.13 -9.56 18.65
CA LEU A 199 18.46 -10.62 17.70
C LEU A 199 17.89 -11.96 18.17
N LEU A 200 17.14 -12.65 17.29
CA LEU A 200 16.59 -13.97 17.53
C LEU A 200 17.52 -15.03 16.90
N GLU A 201 18.60 -15.37 17.59
CA GLU A 201 19.68 -16.22 17.03
C GLU A 201 19.34 -17.72 17.04
N GLN A 202 18.43 -18.16 17.89
CA GLN A 202 18.10 -19.58 18.03
C GLN A 202 17.10 -20.02 16.96
N ASN A 203 17.51 -20.97 16.11
CA ASN A 203 16.60 -21.60 15.16
C ASN A 203 15.83 -22.75 15.80
N TYR A 204 14.50 -22.64 15.80
CA TYR A 204 13.58 -23.67 16.31
C TYR A 204 12.82 -24.39 15.19
N ARG A 205 12.96 -23.94 13.94
CA ARG A 205 12.21 -24.45 12.77
C ARG A 205 12.88 -25.65 12.14
N SER A 206 14.20 -25.62 12.00
CA SER A 206 14.98 -26.60 11.24
C SER A 206 15.82 -27.48 12.16
N THR A 207 16.03 -28.74 11.76
CA THR A 207 16.98 -29.64 12.43
C THR A 207 18.42 -29.24 12.09
N GLN A 208 19.36 -29.61 12.97
CA GLN A 208 20.79 -29.31 12.79
C GLN A 208 21.35 -29.80 11.44
N ASN A 209 20.83 -30.91 10.91
CA ASN A 209 21.24 -31.46 9.61
C ASN A 209 20.87 -30.57 8.40
N ILE A 210 19.94 -29.64 8.57
CA ILE A 210 19.55 -28.69 7.53
C ILE A 210 20.35 -27.39 7.66
N LEU A 211 20.82 -27.08 8.87
CA LEU A 211 21.56 -25.85 9.17
C LEU A 211 23.09 -25.98 8.88
N ASN A 212 23.60 -27.18 8.74
CA ASN A 212 24.97 -27.48 8.36
C ASN A 212 25.10 -27.66 6.84
#